data_ed33a7e52bb88d4cfe63017fd643d208
#
_entry.id   ed33a7e52bb88d4cfe63017fd643d208
#
_cell.length_a   1.000
_cell.length_b   1.000
_cell.length_c   1.000
_cell.angle_alpha   90.00
_cell.angle_beta   90.00
_cell.angle_gamma   90.00
#
_symmetry.space_group_name_H-M   'P 1'
#
loop_
_entity.id
_entity.type
_entity.pdbx_description
1 polymer ?
#
loop_
_entity_poly.entity_id
_entity_poly.type
_entity_poly.pdbx_seq_one_letter_code
_entity_poly.pdbx_strand_id
1 'polypeptide(L)'
;KEGNKMDGKQQLQYPRKNWSSCMLWNCEHPSNRLLDQNAMNSNDGLWHHRFVWLADHEIGQISHEWNWLTDWYTAPDDGTPKMLHYTEGGPWFEHLQDVPYAQEWRDAHADYKSTLQDSVEDKIAKDDGGW
;
A
#
# COMPACT_ATOMS: atom_id res chain seq x y z
N LYS A 1 12.23 6.82 -13.34
CA LYS A 1 11.55 7.34 -14.54
C LYS A 1 10.83 8.63 -14.17
N GLU A 2 11.00 9.67 -14.96
CA GLU A 2 10.09 10.82 -14.97
C GLU A 2 8.91 10.46 -15.86
N GLY A 3 7.70 10.71 -15.37
CA GLY A 3 6.46 10.42 -16.11
C GLY A 3 5.26 11.03 -15.43
N ASN A 4 4.10 10.96 -16.06
CA ASN A 4 2.85 11.36 -15.45
C ASN A 4 2.21 10.16 -14.75
N LYS A 5 1.62 10.39 -13.59
CA LYS A 5 0.73 9.43 -12.94
C LYS A 5 -0.54 9.23 -13.77
N MET A 6 -1.29 8.17 -13.52
CA MET A 6 -2.55 7.87 -14.22
C MET A 6 -3.61 8.96 -14.07
N ASP A 7 -3.53 9.77 -13.00
CA ASP A 7 -4.38 10.94 -12.76
C ASP A 7 -3.86 12.21 -13.44
N GLY A 8 -2.86 12.12 -14.32
CA GLY A 8 -2.26 13.24 -15.04
C GLY A 8 -1.26 14.08 -14.24
N LYS A 9 -1.03 13.76 -12.97
CA LYS A 9 -0.05 14.48 -12.13
C LYS A 9 1.37 14.03 -12.44
N GLN A 10 2.30 14.98 -12.37
CA GLN A 10 3.72 14.69 -12.58
C GLN A 10 4.26 13.75 -11.50
N GLN A 11 4.94 12.70 -11.94
CA GLN A 11 5.64 11.79 -11.06
C GLN A 11 7.02 12.37 -10.72
N LEU A 12 7.21 12.79 -9.48
CA LEU A 12 8.50 13.31 -9.01
C LEU A 12 9.39 12.17 -8.50
N GLN A 13 10.68 12.26 -8.82
CA GLN A 13 11.69 11.45 -8.16
C GLN A 13 12.20 12.18 -6.91
N TYR A 14 12.28 11.47 -5.78
CA TYR A 14 12.83 11.98 -4.52
C TYR A 14 13.45 10.85 -3.70
N PRO A 15 14.38 11.14 -2.81
CA PRO A 15 14.94 10.15 -1.90
C PRO A 15 13.85 9.43 -1.09
N ARG A 16 14.05 8.15 -0.77
CA ARG A 16 13.11 7.30 -0.03
C ARG A 16 11.76 7.10 -0.75
N LYS A 17 11.74 7.22 -2.08
CA LYS A 17 10.53 6.97 -2.88
C LYS A 17 10.09 5.52 -2.73
N ASN A 18 8.78 5.29 -2.61
CA ASN A 18 8.13 4.00 -2.38
C ASN A 18 8.41 3.35 -1.01
N TRP A 19 9.22 3.93 -0.13
CA TRP A 19 9.45 3.40 1.21
C TRP A 19 8.18 3.40 2.06
N SER A 20 7.31 4.39 1.88
CA SER A 20 6.01 4.49 2.55
C SER A 20 4.93 3.54 2.03
N SER A 21 5.21 2.72 1.02
CA SER A 21 4.24 1.76 0.47
C SER A 21 4.04 0.54 1.38
N CYS A 22 5.09 0.15 2.11
CA CYS A 22 5.03 -0.90 3.12
C CYS A 22 5.94 -0.54 4.29
N MET A 23 5.37 -0.41 5.49
CA MET A 23 6.06 0.09 6.68
C MET A 23 5.85 -0.83 7.87
N LEU A 24 6.95 -1.18 8.54
CA LEU A 24 6.92 -1.82 9.85
C LEU A 24 7.41 -0.83 10.90
N TRP A 25 6.52 -0.46 11.84
CA TRP A 25 6.79 0.57 12.83
C TRP A 25 7.27 -0.01 14.16
N ASN A 26 8.39 0.52 14.69
CA ASN A 26 8.71 0.40 16.09
C ASN A 26 7.99 1.53 16.86
N CYS A 27 6.83 1.21 17.44
CA CYS A 27 6.01 2.20 18.16
C CYS A 27 6.68 2.74 19.43
N GLU A 28 7.70 2.07 19.97
CA GLU A 28 8.45 2.51 21.15
C GLU A 28 9.62 3.43 20.80
N HIS A 29 9.96 3.55 19.49
CA HIS A 29 11.10 4.36 19.07
C HIS A 29 10.88 5.85 19.39
N PRO A 30 11.83 6.52 20.09
CA PRO A 30 11.62 7.89 20.55
C PRO A 30 11.30 8.89 19.44
N SER A 31 11.93 8.78 18.28
CA SER A 31 11.72 9.68 17.14
C SER A 31 10.30 9.58 16.58
N ASN A 32 9.61 8.43 16.73
CA ASN A 32 8.24 8.28 16.26
C ASN A 32 7.22 9.04 17.14
N ARG A 33 7.62 9.51 18.33
CA ARG A 33 6.79 10.40 19.16
C ARG A 33 6.63 11.78 18.56
N LEU A 34 7.45 12.15 17.58
CA LEU A 34 7.31 13.39 16.81
C LEU A 34 6.10 13.36 15.85
N LEU A 35 5.55 12.18 15.57
CA LEU A 35 4.35 12.01 14.74
C LEU A 35 3.07 12.24 15.56
N ASP A 36 2.92 13.42 16.11
CA ASP A 36 1.67 13.85 16.73
C ASP A 36 0.71 14.47 15.68
N GLN A 37 -0.50 14.79 16.13
CA GLN A 37 -1.51 15.39 15.27
C GLN A 37 -1.07 16.72 14.66
N ASN A 38 -0.28 17.51 15.39
CA ASN A 38 0.21 18.79 14.91
C ASN A 38 1.25 18.61 13.79
N ALA A 39 2.20 17.69 13.97
CA ALA A 39 3.18 17.33 12.94
C ALA A 39 2.49 16.80 11.67
N MET A 40 1.47 15.96 11.82
CA MET A 40 0.68 15.43 10.69
C MET A 40 -0.07 16.52 9.92
N ASN A 41 -0.59 17.52 10.59
CA ASN A 41 -1.37 18.60 9.96
C ASN A 41 -0.50 19.74 9.40
N SER A 42 0.71 19.92 9.93
CA SER A 42 1.56 21.09 9.61
C SER A 42 2.59 20.82 8.51
N ASN A 43 2.79 19.55 8.15
CA ASN A 43 3.79 19.15 7.16
C ASN A 43 3.15 18.67 5.87
N ASP A 44 3.88 18.78 4.76
CA ASP A 44 3.43 18.36 3.43
C ASP A 44 3.59 16.85 3.19
N GLY A 45 3.02 16.36 2.09
CA GLY A 45 3.11 14.95 1.71
C GLY A 45 4.54 14.46 1.48
N LEU A 46 5.45 15.31 1.03
CA LEU A 46 6.86 14.92 0.85
C LEU A 46 7.55 14.69 2.19
N TRP A 47 7.24 15.51 3.20
CA TRP A 47 7.75 15.32 4.55
C TRP A 47 7.34 13.95 5.11
N HIS A 48 6.05 13.57 4.93
CA HIS A 48 5.52 12.29 5.37
C HIS A 48 6.14 11.11 4.60
N HIS A 49 6.09 11.14 3.27
CA HIS A 49 6.61 10.05 2.43
C HIS A 49 8.11 9.84 2.51
N ARG A 50 8.85 10.84 2.92
CA ARG A 50 10.32 10.77 3.09
C ARG A 50 10.76 10.46 4.50
N PHE A 51 9.83 10.31 5.46
CA PHE A 51 10.15 10.12 6.88
C PHE A 51 11.13 11.16 7.42
N VAL A 52 10.86 12.45 7.16
CA VAL A 52 11.84 13.54 7.44
C VAL A 52 12.16 13.67 8.93
N TRP A 53 11.30 13.19 9.82
CA TRP A 53 11.55 13.13 11.27
C TRP A 53 12.54 12.04 11.69
N LEU A 54 12.97 11.15 10.77
CA LEU A 54 13.91 10.08 11.02
C LEU A 54 15.23 10.31 10.29
N ALA A 55 16.35 10.10 10.98
CA ALA A 55 17.65 9.99 10.35
C ALA A 55 17.79 8.65 9.59
N ASP A 56 18.69 8.58 8.60
CA ASP A 56 18.83 7.37 7.77
C ASP A 56 19.18 6.12 8.59
N HIS A 57 19.96 6.26 9.65
CA HIS A 57 20.35 5.14 10.53
C HIS A 57 19.23 4.64 11.44
N GLU A 58 18.13 5.38 11.57
CA GLU A 58 16.93 5.00 12.33
C GLU A 58 15.93 4.21 11.46
N ILE A 59 16.20 4.11 10.16
CA ILE A 59 15.32 3.42 9.19
C ILE A 59 15.96 2.10 8.80
N GLY A 60 15.34 1.00 9.19
CA GLY A 60 15.72 -0.35 8.78
C GLY A 60 15.18 -0.69 7.38
N GLN A 61 15.46 -1.89 6.94
CA GLN A 61 15.01 -2.43 5.66
C GLN A 61 14.29 -3.76 5.86
N ILE A 62 13.14 -3.93 5.19
CA ILE A 62 12.48 -5.21 5.00
C ILE A 62 12.72 -5.70 3.57
N SER A 63 12.57 -7.02 3.32
CA SER A 63 12.69 -7.56 1.97
C SER A 63 11.73 -6.87 1.01
N HIS A 64 12.19 -6.56 -0.20
CA HIS A 64 11.36 -6.00 -1.28
C HIS A 64 10.19 -6.93 -1.69
N GLU A 65 10.26 -8.22 -1.35
CA GLU A 65 9.14 -9.17 -1.53
C GLU A 65 7.85 -8.71 -0.84
N TRP A 66 7.96 -7.94 0.26
CA TRP A 66 6.85 -7.31 0.98
C TRP A 66 6.34 -6.01 0.34
N ASN A 67 6.99 -5.55 -0.73
CA ASN A 67 6.56 -4.43 -1.54
C ASN A 67 6.89 -4.73 -3.01
N TRP A 68 6.32 -5.83 -3.49
CA TRP A 68 6.58 -6.35 -4.82
C TRP A 68 5.96 -5.46 -5.88
N LEU A 69 6.79 -4.72 -6.60
CA LEU A 69 6.36 -3.85 -7.68
C LEU A 69 6.08 -4.71 -8.92
N THR A 70 4.80 -4.93 -9.22
CA THR A 70 4.36 -5.91 -10.22
C THR A 70 4.91 -5.68 -11.63
N ASP A 71 5.20 -4.41 -11.96
CA ASP A 71 5.71 -4.02 -13.27
C ASP A 71 7.27 -3.99 -13.34
N TRP A 72 7.95 -4.29 -12.21
CA TRP A 72 9.40 -4.12 -12.08
C TRP A 72 10.13 -5.39 -11.69
N TYR A 73 9.50 -6.28 -10.97
CA TYR A 73 10.09 -7.53 -10.49
C TYR A 73 9.47 -8.73 -11.20
N THR A 74 10.29 -9.76 -11.43
CA THR A 74 9.90 -11.00 -12.09
C THR A 74 10.24 -12.20 -11.19
N ALA A 75 9.24 -12.99 -10.82
CA ALA A 75 9.46 -14.23 -10.09
C ALA A 75 9.86 -15.35 -11.07
N PRO A 76 10.79 -16.28 -10.69
CA PRO A 76 11.47 -16.33 -9.39
C PRO A 76 12.78 -15.52 -9.33
N ASP A 77 13.21 -14.87 -10.44
CA ASP A 77 14.55 -14.29 -10.59
C ASP A 77 14.83 -13.21 -9.53
N ASP A 78 13.84 -12.37 -9.22
CA ASP A 78 13.94 -11.32 -8.21
C ASP A 78 13.45 -11.76 -6.81
N GLY A 79 12.95 -13.00 -6.67
CA GLY A 79 12.42 -13.54 -5.41
C GLY A 79 10.97 -14.02 -5.53
N THR A 80 10.27 -14.07 -4.40
CA THR A 80 8.87 -14.52 -4.33
C THR A 80 8.00 -13.42 -3.71
N PRO A 81 6.98 -12.92 -4.42
CA PRO A 81 6.12 -11.86 -3.91
C PRO A 81 5.36 -12.31 -2.65
N LYS A 82 5.34 -11.47 -1.63
CA LYS A 82 4.55 -11.62 -0.40
C LYS A 82 3.44 -10.61 -0.30
N MET A 83 3.62 -9.44 -0.92
CA MET A 83 2.60 -8.40 -1.06
C MET A 83 2.75 -7.73 -2.41
N LEU A 84 1.70 -7.75 -3.22
CA LEU A 84 1.70 -7.16 -4.55
C LEU A 84 1.38 -5.65 -4.49
N HIS A 85 2.17 -4.85 -5.20
CA HIS A 85 1.99 -3.42 -5.29
C HIS A 85 1.93 -2.99 -6.76
N TYR A 86 0.75 -2.60 -7.21
CA TYR A 86 0.48 -2.14 -8.58
C TYR A 86 0.78 -0.65 -8.71
N THR A 87 2.05 -0.29 -8.89
CA THR A 87 2.50 1.11 -8.93
C THR A 87 2.09 1.86 -10.19
N GLU A 88 1.93 1.17 -11.30
CA GLU A 88 1.54 1.72 -12.60
C GLU A 88 0.02 1.58 -12.85
N GLY A 89 -0.71 1.04 -11.88
CA GLY A 89 -2.13 0.72 -11.96
C GLY A 89 -2.39 -0.78 -12.02
N GLY A 90 -3.63 -1.20 -11.79
CA GLY A 90 -3.97 -2.61 -11.69
C GLY A 90 -5.24 -2.99 -12.45
N PRO A 91 -5.67 -4.27 -12.35
CA PRO A 91 -6.73 -4.85 -13.20
C PRO A 91 -8.13 -4.29 -12.93
N TRP A 92 -8.29 -3.34 -12.02
CA TRP A 92 -9.52 -2.56 -11.84
C TRP A 92 -9.73 -1.49 -12.91
N PHE A 93 -8.69 -1.19 -13.72
CA PHE A 93 -8.82 -0.31 -14.87
C PHE A 93 -9.07 -1.12 -16.14
N GLU A 94 -9.99 -0.67 -16.99
CA GLU A 94 -10.41 -1.36 -18.20
C GLU A 94 -9.24 -1.66 -19.17
N HIS A 95 -8.27 -0.76 -19.25
CA HIS A 95 -7.10 -0.89 -20.12
C HIS A 95 -5.91 -1.65 -19.50
N LEU A 96 -6.05 -2.16 -18.26
CA LEU A 96 -5.00 -2.88 -17.51
C LEU A 96 -5.47 -4.25 -17.02
N GLN A 97 -6.40 -4.89 -17.74
CA GLN A 97 -6.99 -6.15 -17.32
C GLN A 97 -5.98 -7.31 -17.25
N ASP A 98 -4.92 -7.27 -18.04
CA ASP A 98 -3.95 -8.35 -18.20
C ASP A 98 -2.55 -8.02 -17.63
N VAL A 99 -2.48 -7.09 -16.67
CA VAL A 99 -1.21 -6.80 -15.96
C VAL A 99 -0.71 -8.03 -15.18
N PRO A 100 0.58 -8.11 -14.87
CA PRO A 100 1.13 -9.19 -14.05
C PRO A 100 0.36 -9.34 -12.73
N TYR A 101 0.09 -10.57 -12.32
CA TYR A 101 -0.66 -10.91 -11.09
C TYR A 101 -2.12 -10.42 -11.06
N ALA A 102 -2.73 -10.17 -12.23
CA ALA A 102 -4.12 -9.72 -12.30
C ALA A 102 -5.11 -10.74 -11.73
N GLN A 103 -4.81 -12.04 -11.83
CA GLN A 103 -5.66 -13.09 -11.30
C GLN A 103 -5.65 -13.10 -9.77
N GLU A 104 -4.48 -12.95 -9.16
CA GLU A 104 -4.33 -12.86 -7.70
C GLU A 104 -5.14 -11.70 -7.11
N TRP A 105 -5.16 -10.56 -7.82
CA TRP A 105 -6.01 -9.44 -7.41
C TRP A 105 -7.50 -9.76 -7.53
N ARG A 106 -7.93 -10.43 -8.62
CA ARG A 106 -9.35 -10.81 -8.81
C ARG A 106 -9.81 -11.77 -7.73
N ASP A 107 -8.99 -12.76 -7.39
CA ASP A 107 -9.28 -13.74 -6.36
C ASP A 107 -9.41 -13.06 -4.98
N ALA A 108 -8.45 -12.23 -4.60
CA ALA A 108 -8.52 -11.45 -3.37
C ALA A 108 -9.72 -10.50 -3.32
N HIS A 109 -10.10 -9.89 -4.44
CA HIS A 109 -11.28 -9.04 -4.54
C HIS A 109 -12.59 -9.83 -4.41
N ALA A 110 -12.65 -11.03 -4.97
CA ALA A 110 -13.79 -11.92 -4.83
C ALA A 110 -13.97 -12.37 -3.36
N ASP A 111 -12.89 -12.78 -2.71
CA ASP A 111 -12.88 -13.13 -1.29
C ASP A 111 -13.33 -11.98 -0.39
N TYR A 112 -12.83 -10.78 -0.67
CA TYR A 112 -13.24 -9.57 0.07
C TYR A 112 -14.75 -9.31 -0.08
N LYS A 113 -15.30 -9.42 -1.29
CA LYS A 113 -16.74 -9.25 -1.53
C LYS A 113 -17.58 -10.28 -0.79
N SER A 114 -17.16 -11.53 -0.80
CA SER A 114 -17.83 -12.62 -0.05
C SER A 114 -17.87 -12.28 1.45
N THR A 115 -16.74 -11.88 2.03
CA THR A 115 -16.65 -11.50 3.45
C THR A 115 -17.56 -10.32 3.80
N LEU A 116 -17.72 -9.35 2.90
CA LEU A 116 -18.64 -8.22 3.12
C LEU A 116 -20.09 -8.66 3.10
N GLN A 117 -20.47 -9.56 2.17
CA GLN A 117 -21.83 -10.08 2.06
C GLN A 117 -22.18 -10.87 3.32
N ASP A 118 -21.32 -11.77 3.78
CA ASP A 118 -21.51 -12.54 5.02
C ASP A 118 -21.70 -11.61 6.22
N SER A 119 -20.91 -10.54 6.30
CA SER A 119 -20.99 -9.57 7.40
C SER A 119 -22.28 -8.75 7.40
N VAL A 120 -22.88 -8.52 6.25
CA VAL A 120 -24.19 -7.83 6.11
C VAL A 120 -25.32 -8.77 6.48
N GLU A 121 -25.27 -10.02 6.00
CA GLU A 121 -26.25 -11.05 6.34
C GLU A 121 -26.27 -11.35 7.84
N ASP A 122 -25.12 -11.45 8.49
CA ASP A 122 -24.96 -11.60 9.93
C ASP A 122 -25.57 -10.44 10.75
N LYS A 123 -25.50 -9.22 10.23
CA LYS A 123 -26.11 -8.05 10.88
C LYS A 123 -27.62 -8.06 10.74
N ILE A 124 -28.14 -8.39 9.55
CA ILE A 124 -29.58 -8.50 9.30
C ILE A 124 -30.20 -9.60 10.18
N ALA A 125 -29.56 -10.78 10.25
CA ALA A 125 -30.05 -11.89 11.07
C ALA A 125 -30.09 -11.57 12.59
N LYS A 126 -29.22 -10.66 13.06
CA LYS A 126 -29.23 -10.20 14.47
C LYS A 126 -30.28 -9.14 14.75
N ASP A 127 -30.62 -8.30 13.76
CA ASP A 127 -31.66 -7.27 13.90
C ASP A 127 -33.07 -7.88 13.81
N ASP A 128 -33.27 -8.98 13.10
CA ASP A 128 -34.57 -9.68 13.00
C ASP A 128 -34.90 -10.55 14.24
N GLY A 129 -33.97 -10.70 15.18
CA GLY A 129 -34.13 -11.50 16.42
C GLY A 129 -34.63 -10.74 17.66
N GLY A 130 -34.99 -9.47 17.55
CA GLY A 130 -35.33 -8.63 18.69
C GLY A 130 -36.68 -7.95 18.63
N TRP A 131 -37.75 -8.70 18.96
CA TRP A 131 -39.02 -8.18 19.54
C TRP A 131 -39.52 -9.16 20.59
#